data_aa0725eb4020cd00bf5dc33613aa0497
#
_entry.id   aa0725eb4020cd00bf5dc33613aa0497
#
_cell.length_a   1.000
_cell.length_b   1.000
_cell.length_c   1.000
_cell.angle_alpha   90.00
_cell.angle_beta   90.00
_cell.angle_gamma   90.00
#
_symmetry.space_group_name_H-M   'P 1'
#
loop_
_entity.id
_entity.type
_entity.pdbx_description
1 polymer ?
#
loop_
_entity_poly.entity_id
_entity_poly.type
_entity_poly.pdbx_seq_one_letter_code
_entity_poly.pdbx_strand_id
1 'polypeptide(L)' 'LVPMKGLIDPTAELARLGKSYDKLKGQAEGIARKLGNEGFVSKAPAEVVDAEKAKLAELEGQLTAMTAQMEELKAL' A
#
# COMPACT_ATOMS: atom_id res chain seq x y z
N LEU A 1 11.64 31.97 -12.75
CA LEU A 1 11.47 31.60 -12.66
C LEU A 1 11.34 30.68 -12.52
N VAL A 2 11.32 30.44 -12.78
CA VAL A 2 11.21 29.64 -12.77
C VAL A 2 11.19 28.67 -12.45
N PRO A 3 11.26 28.51 -12.45
CA PRO A 3 11.08 27.63 -12.30
C PRO A 3 11.13 26.71 -11.70
N MET A 4 11.06 26.92 -11.12
CA MET A 4 11.03 26.08 -10.64
C MET A 4 10.45 25.24 -10.95
N LYS A 5 10.17 25.47 -11.74
CA LYS A 5 9.52 24.83 -12.21
C LYS A 5 9.56 23.41 -12.36
N GLY A 6 9.36 22.74 -12.82
CA GLY A 6 9.53 21.35 -12.96
C GLY A 6 10.21 20.66 -11.79
N LEU A 7 10.48 21.42 -10.82
CA LEU A 7 11.08 20.87 -9.61
C LEU A 7 10.05 20.11 -8.81
N ILE A 8 10.37 18.87 -8.57
CA ILE A 8 9.54 18.02 -7.71
C ILE A 8 9.89 18.36 -6.27
N ASP A 9 8.87 18.69 -5.50
CA ASP A 9 9.08 18.92 -4.07
C ASP A 9 9.03 17.58 -3.35
N PRO A 10 10.18 17.04 -2.93
CA PRO A 10 10.21 15.73 -2.28
C PRO A 10 9.32 15.66 -1.04
N THR A 11 9.24 16.76 -0.31
CA THR A 11 8.42 16.81 0.90
C THR A 11 6.94 16.63 0.57
N ALA A 12 6.48 17.35 -0.45
CA ALA A 12 5.08 17.25 -0.85
C ALA A 12 4.77 15.87 -1.42
N GLU A 13 5.68 15.34 -2.22
CA GLU A 13 5.51 14.00 -2.78
C GLU A 13 5.50 12.94 -1.69
N LEU A 14 6.42 13.06 -0.72
CA LEU A 14 6.47 12.13 0.38
C LEU A 14 5.19 12.17 1.22
N ALA A 15 4.66 13.36 1.43
CA ALA A 15 3.43 13.51 2.19
C ALA A 15 2.27 12.82 1.48
N ARG A 16 2.18 13.03 0.16
CA ARG A 16 1.13 12.42 -0.63
C ARG A 16 1.26 10.89 -0.66
N LEU A 17 2.47 10.43 -0.93
CA LEU A 17 2.73 8.99 -0.95
C LEU A 17 2.49 8.36 0.41
N GLY A 18 2.88 9.08 1.47
CA GLY A 18 2.67 8.60 2.83
C GLY A 18 1.21 8.39 3.16
N LYS A 19 0.35 9.30 2.73
CA LYS A 19 -1.10 9.16 2.95
C LYS A 19 -1.65 7.96 2.22
N SER A 20 -1.27 7.80 0.95
CA SER A 20 -1.71 6.66 0.17
C SER A 20 -1.15 5.37 0.76
N TYR A 21 0.10 5.41 1.17
CA TYR A 21 0.75 4.25 1.79
C TYR A 21 0.00 3.81 3.04
N ASP A 22 -0.30 4.75 3.93
CA ASP A 22 -1.02 4.45 5.16
C ASP A 22 -2.38 3.85 4.87
N LYS A 23 -3.07 4.40 3.89
CA LYS A 23 -4.39 3.91 3.51
C LYS A 23 -4.31 2.47 3.00
N LEU A 24 -3.39 2.22 2.08
CA LEU A 24 -3.21 0.88 1.52
C LEU A 24 -2.71 -0.09 2.57
N LYS A 25 -1.81 0.37 3.42
CA LYS A 25 -1.28 -0.47 4.49
C LYS A 25 -2.39 -0.89 5.44
N GLY A 26 -3.26 0.05 5.81
CA GLY A 26 -4.39 -0.26 6.67
C GLY A 26 -5.29 -1.32 6.06
N GLN A 27 -5.57 -1.19 4.78
CA GLN A 27 -6.38 -2.18 4.08
C GLN A 27 -5.68 -3.54 4.04
N ALA A 28 -4.39 -3.53 3.73
CA ALA A 28 -3.62 -4.77 3.67
C ALA A 28 -3.58 -5.47 5.02
N GLU A 29 -3.36 -4.71 6.09
CA GLU A 29 -3.34 -5.27 7.42
C GLU A 29 -4.70 -5.87 7.79
N GLY A 30 -5.78 -5.18 7.45
CA GLY A 30 -7.12 -5.69 7.70
C GLY A 30 -7.35 -7.02 7.02
N ILE A 31 -6.95 -7.12 5.77
CA ILE A 31 -7.10 -8.36 5.01
C ILE A 31 -6.21 -9.45 5.60
N ALA A 32 -4.98 -9.09 5.94
CA ALA A 32 -4.04 -10.05 6.53
C ALA A 32 -4.59 -10.63 7.82
N ARG A 33 -5.20 -9.79 8.66
CA ARG A 33 -5.81 -10.25 9.91
C ARG A 33 -6.95 -11.22 9.65
N LYS A 34 -7.79 -10.90 8.65
CA LYS A 34 -8.88 -11.80 8.29
C LYS A 34 -8.35 -13.15 7.85
N LEU A 35 -7.32 -13.15 7.01
CA LEU A 35 -6.74 -14.39 6.52
C LEU A 35 -6.02 -15.16 7.60
N GLY A 36 -5.51 -14.46 8.62
CA GLY A 36 -4.89 -15.11 9.75
C GLY A 36 -5.87 -15.65 10.77
N ASN A 37 -7.13 -15.27 10.65
CA ASN A 37 -8.18 -15.73 11.56
C ASN A 37 -8.74 -17.05 11.07
N GLU A 38 -8.46 -18.11 11.80
CA GLU A 38 -8.95 -19.44 11.44
C GLU A 38 -10.46 -19.51 11.36
N GLY A 39 -11.12 -18.78 12.24
CA GLY A 39 -12.58 -18.74 12.23
C GLY A 39 -13.12 -18.17 10.93
N PHE A 40 -12.48 -17.14 10.41
CA PHE A 40 -12.88 -16.56 9.14
C PHE A 40 -12.60 -17.52 7.97
N VAL A 41 -11.36 -18.03 7.94
CA VAL A 41 -10.93 -18.91 6.86
C VAL A 41 -11.77 -20.18 6.81
N SER A 42 -12.11 -20.73 7.97
CA SER A 42 -12.91 -21.94 8.06
C SER A 42 -14.35 -21.72 7.61
N LYS A 43 -14.90 -20.56 7.90
CA LYS A 43 -16.30 -20.26 7.58
C LYS A 43 -16.50 -19.69 6.20
N ALA A 44 -15.51 -18.95 5.71
CA ALA A 44 -15.62 -18.30 4.42
C ALA A 44 -15.44 -19.31 3.29
N PRO A 45 -16.17 -19.14 2.17
CA PRO A 45 -15.94 -19.97 0.99
C PRO A 45 -14.53 -19.77 0.46
N ALA A 46 -13.98 -20.80 -0.18
CA ALA A 46 -12.65 -20.71 -0.76
C ALA A 46 -12.54 -19.54 -1.74
N GLU A 47 -13.62 -19.27 -2.46
CA GLU A 47 -13.64 -18.17 -3.42
C GLU A 47 -13.39 -16.82 -2.73
N VAL A 48 -14.00 -16.63 -1.57
CA VAL A 48 -13.82 -15.40 -0.80
C VAL A 48 -12.41 -15.32 -0.27
N VAL A 49 -11.89 -16.41 0.26
CA VAL A 49 -10.53 -16.44 0.79
C VAL A 49 -9.52 -16.13 -0.33
N ASP A 50 -9.71 -16.76 -1.48
CA ASP A 50 -8.82 -16.52 -2.61
C ASP A 50 -8.88 -15.06 -3.09
N ALA A 51 -10.08 -14.49 -3.13
CA ALA A 51 -10.25 -13.10 -3.53
C ALA A 51 -9.53 -12.16 -2.56
N GLU A 52 -9.63 -12.44 -1.26
CA GLU A 52 -8.95 -11.64 -0.26
C GLU A 52 -7.44 -11.76 -0.39
N LYS A 53 -6.94 -12.97 -0.64
CA LYS A 53 -5.51 -13.19 -0.84
C LYS A 53 -5.01 -12.43 -2.06
N ALA A 54 -5.76 -12.47 -3.15
CA ALA A 54 -5.38 -11.77 -4.36
C ALA A 54 -5.33 -10.27 -4.12
N LYS A 55 -6.31 -9.75 -3.40
CA LYS A 55 -6.34 -8.32 -3.08
C LYS A 55 -5.18 -7.94 -2.19
N LEU A 56 -4.87 -8.78 -1.20
CA LEU A 56 -3.75 -8.52 -0.31
C LEU A 56 -2.43 -8.47 -1.10
N ALA A 57 -2.24 -9.43 -2.00
CA ALA A 57 -1.03 -9.45 -2.82
C ALA A 57 -0.92 -8.20 -3.67
N GLU A 58 -2.03 -7.74 -4.23
CA GLU A 58 -2.06 -6.51 -5.01
C GLU A 58 -1.69 -5.31 -4.16
N LEU A 59 -2.27 -5.21 -2.97
CA LEU A 59 -1.97 -4.11 -2.07
C LEU A 59 -0.51 -4.13 -1.65
N GLU A 60 0.02 -5.31 -1.36
CA GLU A 60 1.42 -5.43 -0.97
C GLU A 60 2.34 -5.01 -2.10
N GLY A 61 2.00 -5.37 -3.33
CA GLY A 61 2.76 -4.94 -4.49
C GLY A 61 2.79 -3.42 -4.62
N GLN A 62 1.64 -2.80 -4.43
CA GLN A 62 1.56 -1.34 -4.46
C GLN A 62 2.35 -0.70 -3.33
N LEU A 63 2.27 -1.28 -2.15
CA LEU A 63 3.02 -0.77 -1.00
C LEU A 63 4.51 -0.84 -1.24
N THR A 64 4.98 -1.94 -1.81
CA THR A 64 6.39 -2.10 -2.13
C THR A 64 6.83 -1.04 -3.14
N ALA A 65 6.04 -0.82 -4.18
CA ALA A 65 6.36 0.18 -5.19
C ALA A 65 6.40 1.57 -4.57
N MET A 66 5.44 1.87 -3.70
CA MET A 66 5.39 3.18 -3.05
C MET A 66 6.57 3.37 -2.10
N THR A 67 6.94 2.31 -1.38
CA THR A 67 8.10 2.36 -0.50
C THR A 67 9.36 2.70 -1.28
N ALA A 68 9.52 2.05 -2.43
CA ALA A 68 10.68 2.31 -3.29
C ALA A 68 10.70 3.77 -3.75
N GLN A 69 9.55 4.29 -4.15
CA GLN A 69 9.45 5.68 -4.58
C GLN A 69 9.78 6.64 -3.45
N MET A 70 9.27 6.34 -2.25
CA MET A 70 9.55 7.20 -1.11
C MET A 70 11.03 7.20 -0.75
N GLU A 71 11.67 6.06 -0.85
CA GLU A 71 13.10 5.98 -0.58
C GLU A 71 13.91 6.75 -1.60
N GLU A 72 13.51 6.69 -2.87
CA GLU A 72 14.17 7.47 -3.90
C GLU A 72 14.05 8.97 -3.62
N LEU A 73 12.88 9.41 -3.19
CA LEU A 73 12.66 10.80 -2.87
C LEU A 73 13.49 11.24 -1.66
N LYS A 74 13.63 10.36 -0.69
CA LYS A 74 14.46 10.66 0.48
C LYS A 74 15.93 10.77 0.11
N ALA A 75 16.35 10.03 -0.90
CA ALA A 75 17.73 10.06 -1.34
C ALA A 75 18.07 11.33 -2.11
N LEU A 76 17.06 12.05 -2.58
CA LEU A 76 17.30 13.32 -3.25
C LEU A 76 17.70 14.39 -2.24
#